data_d195f420c637b646795c1a877ca7af8b
#
_entry.id   d195f420c637b646795c1a877ca7af8b
#
_cell.length_a   1.000
_cell.length_b   1.000
_cell.length_c   1.000
_cell.angle_alpha   90.00
_cell.angle_beta   90.00
_cell.angle_gamma   90.00
#
_symmetry.space_group_name_H-M   'P 1'
#
loop_
_entity.id
_entity.type
_entity.pdbx_description
1 polymer ?
#
loop_
_entity_poly.entity_id
_entity_poly.type
_entity_poly.pdbx_seq_one_letter_code
_entity_poly.pdbx_strand_id
1 'polypeptide(L)'
;REEVTGGMFIHHIILFFLIMTTKVKDLLKEKKLFWIVCMLLGISLIVCMLDFNTGGIVERYRTDFTWQIFLAAIIVIYAVLEKYNNTPFYILILTVLSVCFMWSFVNDFAELFNATYKTYSLTCPAFFYNMQYIIEFWL
;
A
#
# COMPACT_ATOMS: atom_id res chain seq x y z
N ARG A 1 -7.71 23.74 2.71
CA ARG A 1 -6.73 23.34 1.68
C ARG A 1 -6.66 21.83 1.81
N GLU A 2 -7.28 21.12 0.91
CA GLU A 2 -7.10 19.70 0.76
C GLU A 2 -5.67 19.52 0.27
N GLU A 3 -4.82 18.97 1.11
CA GLU A 3 -3.47 18.61 0.72
C GLU A 3 -3.59 17.49 -0.31
N VAL A 4 -3.00 17.70 -1.47
CA VAL A 4 -2.90 16.71 -2.53
C VAL A 4 -1.96 15.63 -2.02
N THR A 5 -2.51 14.67 -1.29
CA THR A 5 -1.77 13.48 -0.89
C THR A 5 -1.39 12.71 -2.16
N GLY A 6 -0.14 12.32 -2.27
CA GLY A 6 0.36 11.55 -3.40
C GLY A 6 -0.49 10.29 -3.64
N GLY A 7 -0.52 9.79 -4.87
CA GLY A 7 -1.34 8.64 -5.23
C GLY A 7 -0.97 7.39 -4.40
N MET A 8 -1.96 6.55 -4.10
CA MET A 8 -1.85 5.33 -3.30
C MET A 8 -0.62 4.45 -3.65
N PHE A 9 -0.29 4.34 -4.95
CA PHE A 9 0.85 3.55 -5.41
C PHE A 9 2.21 4.14 -5.05
N ILE A 10 2.32 5.45 -4.84
CA ILE A 10 3.56 6.12 -4.44
C ILE A 10 3.79 5.91 -2.94
N HIS A 11 2.73 5.98 -2.14
CA HIS A 11 2.80 5.69 -0.70
C HIS A 11 3.09 4.21 -0.42
N HIS A 12 2.48 3.31 -1.22
CA HIS A 12 2.59 1.87 -1.02
C HIS A 12 3.23 1.20 -2.25
N ILE A 13 4.52 1.43 -2.44
CA ILE A 13 5.30 0.85 -3.56
C ILE A 13 5.18 -0.68 -3.63
N ILE A 14 4.92 -1.33 -2.50
CA ILE A 14 4.67 -2.77 -2.42
C ILE A 14 3.56 -3.25 -3.38
N LEU A 15 2.60 -2.38 -3.72
CA LEU A 15 1.51 -2.69 -4.65
C LEU A 15 2.01 -2.93 -6.09
N PHE A 16 3.20 -2.45 -6.45
CA PHE A 16 3.78 -2.76 -7.76
C PHE A 16 4.07 -4.25 -7.94
N PHE A 17 4.15 -5.05 -6.86
CA PHE A 17 4.23 -6.51 -6.98
C PHE A 17 3.01 -7.12 -7.68
N LEU A 18 1.87 -6.43 -7.74
CA LEU A 18 0.72 -6.87 -8.54
C LEU A 18 1.05 -7.04 -10.03
N ILE A 19 2.02 -6.32 -10.56
CA ILE A 19 2.50 -6.48 -11.94
C ILE A 19 3.06 -7.90 -12.15
N MET A 20 3.62 -8.50 -11.10
CA MET A 20 4.16 -9.85 -11.13
C MET A 20 3.07 -10.95 -11.23
N THR A 21 1.78 -10.59 -11.11
CA THR A 21 0.66 -11.55 -11.27
C THR A 21 0.76 -12.34 -12.57
N THR A 22 1.18 -11.67 -13.65
CA THR A 22 1.36 -12.32 -14.97
C THR A 22 2.44 -13.40 -14.94
N LYS A 23 3.50 -13.20 -14.17
CA LYS A 23 4.64 -14.12 -14.04
C LYS A 23 4.32 -15.34 -13.16
N VAL A 24 3.39 -15.19 -12.20
CA VAL A 24 3.00 -16.27 -11.27
C VAL A 24 1.61 -16.83 -11.56
N LYS A 25 1.01 -16.45 -12.68
CA LYS A 25 -0.35 -16.83 -13.09
C LYS A 25 -0.61 -18.34 -13.02
N ASP A 26 0.32 -19.14 -13.49
CA ASP A 26 0.15 -20.60 -13.56
C ASP A 26 0.13 -21.19 -12.16
N LEU A 27 1.03 -20.77 -11.26
CA LEU A 27 1.04 -21.15 -9.87
C LEU A 27 -0.22 -20.75 -9.12
N LEU A 28 -0.69 -19.51 -9.37
CA LEU A 28 -1.95 -19.00 -8.79
C LEU A 28 -3.16 -19.80 -9.27
N LYS A 29 -3.17 -20.25 -10.54
CA LYS A 29 -4.22 -21.11 -11.07
C LYS A 29 -4.21 -22.49 -10.46
N GLU A 30 -3.04 -23.12 -10.34
CA GLU A 30 -2.85 -24.41 -9.69
C GLU A 30 -3.39 -24.39 -8.25
N LYS A 31 -3.10 -23.34 -7.50
CA LYS A 31 -3.59 -23.12 -6.13
C LYS A 31 -5.03 -22.60 -6.03
N LYS A 32 -5.72 -22.40 -7.15
CA LYS A 32 -7.07 -21.84 -7.24
C LYS A 32 -7.18 -20.39 -6.69
N LEU A 33 -6.05 -19.71 -6.47
CA LEU A 33 -6.00 -18.34 -5.92
C LEU A 33 -6.14 -17.26 -7.01
N PHE A 34 -5.94 -17.62 -8.28
CA PHE A 34 -6.02 -16.65 -9.39
C PHE A 34 -7.37 -15.94 -9.46
N TRP A 35 -8.47 -16.68 -9.32
CA TRP A 35 -9.81 -16.10 -9.34
C TRP A 35 -10.08 -15.20 -8.14
N ILE A 36 -9.52 -15.54 -6.98
CA ILE A 36 -9.64 -14.71 -5.77
C ILE A 36 -8.95 -13.37 -5.99
N VAL A 37 -7.74 -13.37 -6.56
CA VAL A 37 -7.02 -12.12 -6.90
C VAL A 37 -7.83 -11.28 -7.90
N CYS A 38 -8.37 -11.92 -8.95
CA CYS A 38 -9.20 -11.22 -9.95
C CYS A 38 -10.47 -10.63 -9.32
N MET A 39 -11.13 -11.37 -8.43
CA MET A 39 -12.34 -10.89 -7.73
C MET A 39 -12.01 -9.71 -6.81
N LEU A 40 -10.94 -9.78 -6.02
CA LEU A 40 -10.52 -8.70 -5.12
C LEU A 40 -10.23 -7.42 -5.91
N LEU A 41 -9.48 -7.52 -7.00
CA LEU A 41 -9.18 -6.36 -7.85
C LEU A 41 -10.44 -5.84 -8.55
N GLY A 42 -11.34 -6.72 -8.99
CA GLY A 42 -12.61 -6.33 -9.60
C GLY A 42 -13.53 -5.60 -8.64
N ILE A 43 -13.69 -6.11 -7.42
CA ILE A 43 -14.48 -5.47 -6.36
C ILE A 43 -13.89 -4.11 -6.01
N SER A 44 -12.57 -4.04 -5.81
CA SER A 44 -11.89 -2.79 -5.52
C SER A 44 -12.13 -1.72 -6.60
N LEU A 45 -12.11 -2.11 -7.88
CA LEU A 45 -12.37 -1.21 -9.00
C LEU A 45 -13.84 -0.73 -9.01
N ILE A 46 -14.79 -1.62 -8.75
CA ILE A 46 -16.22 -1.27 -8.66
C ILE A 46 -16.47 -0.29 -7.51
N VAL A 47 -15.91 -0.57 -6.31
CA VAL A 47 -16.06 0.33 -5.14
C VAL A 47 -15.44 1.69 -5.45
N CYS A 48 -14.23 1.73 -6.03
CA CYS A 48 -13.59 2.98 -6.42
C CYS A 48 -14.43 3.80 -7.42
N MET A 49 -15.07 3.13 -8.40
CA MET A 49 -15.97 3.81 -9.35
C MET A 49 -17.24 4.34 -8.68
N LEU A 50 -17.82 3.60 -7.74
CA LEU A 50 -18.99 4.04 -6.99
C LEU A 50 -18.67 5.26 -6.13
N ASP A 51 -17.55 5.23 -5.42
CA ASP A 51 -17.10 6.35 -4.57
C ASP A 51 -16.83 7.61 -5.41
N PHE A 52 -16.20 7.43 -6.57
CA PHE A 52 -15.95 8.53 -7.50
C PHE A 52 -17.25 9.19 -7.98
N ASN A 53 -18.30 8.40 -8.26
CA ASN A 53 -19.60 8.92 -8.72
C ASN A 53 -20.44 9.59 -7.61
N THR A 54 -20.25 9.18 -6.35
CA THR A 54 -21.12 9.66 -5.26
C THR A 54 -20.62 10.93 -4.58
N GLY A 55 -19.35 11.22 -4.59
CA GLY A 55 -18.85 12.39 -3.85
C GLY A 55 -17.38 12.72 -4.09
N GLY A 56 -16.74 12.08 -5.06
CA GLY A 56 -15.31 12.16 -5.25
C GLY A 56 -14.54 11.28 -4.26
N ILE A 57 -13.26 11.07 -4.56
CA ILE A 57 -12.40 10.25 -3.70
C ILE A 57 -11.97 11.08 -2.48
N VAL A 58 -12.75 10.97 -1.41
CA VAL A 58 -12.38 11.50 -0.09
C VAL A 58 -11.50 10.47 0.62
N GLU A 59 -10.57 10.92 1.46
CA GLU A 59 -9.65 10.03 2.22
C GLU A 59 -10.36 8.89 2.93
N ARG A 60 -11.56 9.13 3.46
CA ARG A 60 -12.36 8.11 4.15
C ARG A 60 -12.77 6.96 3.24
N TYR A 61 -13.11 7.23 1.98
CA TYR A 61 -13.51 6.22 1.01
C TYR A 61 -12.30 5.48 0.42
N ARG A 62 -11.12 6.07 0.49
CA ARG A 62 -9.87 5.43 0.06
C ARG A 62 -9.62 4.11 0.79
N THR A 63 -9.96 4.00 2.06
CA THR A 63 -9.82 2.76 2.83
C THR A 63 -10.74 1.64 2.34
N ASP A 64 -11.91 1.97 1.79
CA ASP A 64 -12.94 0.99 1.43
C ASP A 64 -12.52 0.08 0.26
N PHE A 65 -11.67 0.57 -0.66
CA PHE A 65 -11.17 -0.23 -1.77
C PHE A 65 -9.68 -0.63 -1.63
N THR A 66 -8.94 0.03 -0.75
CA THR A 66 -7.49 -0.18 -0.61
C THR A 66 -7.16 -1.55 -0.02
N TRP A 67 -7.92 -2.02 0.98
CA TRP A 67 -7.63 -3.28 1.66
C TRP A 67 -7.75 -4.49 0.72
N GLN A 68 -8.67 -4.47 -0.27
CA GLN A 68 -8.79 -5.53 -1.26
C GLN A 68 -7.55 -5.61 -2.15
N ILE A 69 -7.01 -4.43 -2.54
CA ILE A 69 -5.79 -4.35 -3.35
C ILE A 69 -4.59 -4.88 -2.55
N PHE A 70 -4.48 -4.53 -1.27
CA PHE A 70 -3.44 -5.05 -0.39
C PHE A 70 -3.52 -6.57 -0.22
N LEU A 71 -4.73 -7.10 -0.01
CA LEU A 71 -4.91 -8.55 0.11
C LEU A 71 -4.54 -9.28 -1.18
N ALA A 72 -4.91 -8.72 -2.33
CA ALA A 72 -4.49 -9.25 -3.63
C ALA A 72 -2.97 -9.21 -3.79
N ALA A 73 -2.31 -8.11 -3.38
CA ALA A 73 -0.86 -7.97 -3.43
C ALA A 73 -0.16 -9.00 -2.53
N ILE A 74 -0.65 -9.23 -1.31
CA ILE A 74 -0.11 -10.26 -0.39
C ILE A 74 -0.16 -11.64 -1.02
N ILE A 75 -1.28 -12.01 -1.64
CA ILE A 75 -1.43 -13.32 -2.31
C ILE A 75 -0.41 -13.44 -3.45
N VAL A 76 -0.23 -12.39 -4.25
CA VAL A 76 0.74 -12.38 -5.36
C VAL A 76 2.17 -12.47 -4.84
N ILE A 77 2.51 -11.70 -3.80
CA ILE A 77 3.83 -11.72 -3.15
C ILE A 77 4.16 -13.12 -2.65
N TYR A 78 3.22 -13.77 -1.97
CA TYR A 78 3.40 -15.14 -1.51
C TYR A 78 3.68 -16.11 -2.67
N ALA A 79 2.93 -16.02 -3.77
CA ALA A 79 3.14 -16.84 -4.96
C ALA A 79 4.50 -16.55 -5.63
N VAL A 80 4.95 -15.28 -5.64
CA VAL A 80 6.28 -14.91 -6.15
C VAL A 80 7.38 -15.52 -5.29
N LEU A 81 7.31 -15.40 -3.97
CA LEU A 81 8.29 -15.97 -3.04
C LEU A 81 8.36 -17.48 -3.17
N GLU A 82 7.22 -18.15 -3.28
CA GLU A 82 7.18 -19.61 -3.47
C GLU A 82 7.78 -20.03 -4.80
N LYS A 83 7.44 -19.37 -5.90
CA LYS A 83 7.97 -19.67 -7.24
C LYS A 83 9.49 -19.55 -7.31
N TYR A 84 10.06 -18.55 -6.64
CA TYR A 84 11.48 -18.23 -6.72
C TYR A 84 12.29 -18.76 -5.53
N ASN A 85 11.68 -19.50 -4.60
CA ASN A 85 12.31 -19.97 -3.35
C ASN A 85 13.64 -20.69 -3.56
N ASN A 86 13.78 -21.49 -4.64
CA ASN A 86 14.98 -22.27 -4.95
C ASN A 86 15.88 -21.61 -5.99
N THR A 87 15.71 -20.30 -6.24
CA THR A 87 16.49 -19.56 -7.22
C THR A 87 17.42 -18.54 -6.54
N PRO A 88 18.57 -18.18 -7.17
CA PRO A 88 19.42 -17.12 -6.62
C PRO A 88 18.72 -15.75 -6.54
N PHE A 89 17.63 -15.56 -7.28
CA PHE A 89 16.83 -14.36 -7.26
C PHE A 89 15.96 -14.21 -5.99
N TYR A 90 15.79 -15.28 -5.21
CA TYR A 90 14.98 -15.23 -3.99
C TYR A 90 15.44 -14.15 -3.01
N ILE A 91 16.74 -14.08 -2.75
CA ILE A 91 17.31 -13.08 -1.84
C ILE A 91 17.10 -11.66 -2.38
N LEU A 92 17.27 -11.47 -3.69
CA LEU A 92 17.02 -10.18 -4.33
C LEU A 92 15.56 -9.74 -4.15
N ILE A 93 14.61 -10.65 -4.43
CA ILE A 93 13.17 -10.38 -4.28
C ILE A 93 12.85 -10.05 -2.82
N LEU A 94 13.38 -10.79 -1.86
CA LEU A 94 13.17 -10.55 -0.45
C LEU A 94 13.73 -9.19 -0.01
N THR A 95 14.91 -8.83 -0.50
CA THR A 95 15.53 -7.51 -0.21
C THR A 95 14.67 -6.36 -0.76
N VAL A 96 14.25 -6.47 -2.03
CA VAL A 96 13.37 -5.46 -2.64
C VAL A 96 12.05 -5.35 -1.88
N LEU A 97 11.45 -6.48 -1.50
CA LEU A 97 10.22 -6.51 -0.72
C LEU A 97 10.40 -5.81 0.64
N SER A 98 11.52 -6.08 1.34
CA SER A 98 11.83 -5.46 2.62
C SER A 98 12.00 -3.94 2.49
N VAL A 99 12.68 -3.47 1.45
CA VAL A 99 12.83 -2.03 1.17
C VAL A 99 11.46 -1.38 0.88
N CYS A 100 10.64 -2.02 0.05
CA CYS A 100 9.29 -1.52 -0.26
C CYS A 100 8.40 -1.47 0.99
N PHE A 101 8.50 -2.47 1.87
CA PHE A 101 7.77 -2.51 3.13
C PHE A 101 8.22 -1.39 4.08
N MET A 102 9.53 -1.20 4.24
CA MET A 102 10.08 -0.12 5.05
C MET A 102 9.67 1.26 4.53
N TRP A 103 9.69 1.44 3.22
CA TRP A 103 9.21 2.68 2.60
C TRP A 103 7.74 2.95 2.91
N SER A 104 6.87 1.94 2.73
CA SER A 104 5.44 2.06 3.05
C SER A 104 5.25 2.38 4.53
N PHE A 105 5.96 1.69 5.42
CA PHE A 105 5.89 1.93 6.87
C PHE A 105 6.29 3.37 7.24
N VAL A 106 7.36 3.91 6.66
CA VAL A 106 7.81 5.29 6.92
C VAL A 106 6.76 6.30 6.44
N ASN A 107 6.16 6.07 5.27
CA ASN A 107 5.09 6.95 4.77
C ASN A 107 3.84 6.90 5.65
N ASP A 108 3.38 5.70 6.05
CA ASP A 108 2.22 5.54 6.92
C ASP A 108 2.46 6.17 8.29
N PHE A 109 3.69 6.04 8.81
CA PHE A 109 4.09 6.70 10.05
C PHE A 109 4.08 8.23 9.91
N ALA A 110 4.60 8.76 8.80
CA ALA A 110 4.57 10.20 8.52
C ALA A 110 3.13 10.72 8.36
N GLU A 111 2.25 9.95 7.68
CA GLU A 111 0.80 10.28 7.55
C GLU A 111 0.11 10.32 8.91
N LEU A 112 0.46 9.44 9.85
CA LEU A 112 -0.10 9.45 11.21
C LEU A 112 0.12 10.81 11.91
N PHE A 113 1.29 11.42 11.73
CA PHE A 113 1.57 12.73 12.29
C PHE A 113 0.84 13.85 11.56
N ASN A 114 0.69 13.75 10.26
CA ASN A 114 -0.04 14.72 9.44
C ASN A 114 -1.54 14.70 9.74
N ALA A 115 -2.16 13.54 9.81
CA ALA A 115 -3.59 13.39 10.11
C ALA A 115 -3.96 13.89 11.52
N THR A 116 -3.03 13.76 12.48
CA THR A 116 -3.21 14.20 13.88
C THR A 116 -2.70 15.62 14.15
N TYR A 117 -2.27 16.32 13.12
CA TYR A 117 -1.69 17.67 13.20
C TYR A 117 -2.47 18.62 14.10
N LYS A 118 -3.80 18.73 13.92
CA LYS A 118 -4.63 19.64 14.73
C LYS A 118 -4.75 19.21 16.19
N THR A 119 -4.70 17.93 16.49
CA THR A 119 -4.89 17.40 17.84
C THR A 119 -3.57 17.45 18.64
N TYR A 120 -2.47 17.02 18.04
CA TYR A 120 -1.16 17.00 18.74
C TYR A 120 -0.53 18.37 18.85
N SER A 121 -0.72 19.28 17.88
CA SER A 121 -0.23 20.66 17.97
C SER A 121 -0.90 21.43 19.11
N LEU A 122 -2.12 21.06 19.49
CA LEU A 122 -2.87 21.69 20.59
C LEU A 122 -2.59 21.05 21.95
N THR A 123 -2.42 19.71 21.98
CA THR A 123 -2.27 18.97 23.26
C THR A 123 -0.83 18.82 23.72
N CYS A 124 0.11 18.64 22.77
CA CYS A 124 1.53 18.43 23.06
C CYS A 124 2.43 19.14 22.04
N PRO A 125 2.43 20.49 21.99
CA PRO A 125 3.11 21.23 20.94
C PRO A 125 4.63 20.98 20.89
N ALA A 126 5.29 20.85 22.03
CA ALA A 126 6.73 20.60 22.07
C ALA A 126 7.12 19.24 21.45
N PHE A 127 6.36 18.20 21.74
CA PHE A 127 6.57 16.87 21.15
C PHE A 127 6.31 16.90 19.64
N PHE A 128 5.23 17.55 19.24
CA PHE A 128 4.84 17.69 17.83
C PHE A 128 5.93 18.40 17.01
N TYR A 129 6.38 19.58 17.44
CA TYR A 129 7.41 20.34 16.73
C TYR A 129 8.77 19.62 16.70
N ASN A 130 9.15 18.89 17.75
CA ASN A 130 10.36 18.09 17.73
C ASN A 130 10.28 16.94 16.73
N MET A 131 9.14 16.25 16.64
CA MET A 131 8.93 15.17 15.68
C MET A 131 8.84 15.70 14.25
N GLN A 132 8.14 16.82 14.04
CA GLN A 132 8.09 17.49 12.75
C GLN A 132 9.49 17.88 12.27
N TYR A 133 10.32 18.44 13.13
CA TYR A 133 11.71 18.81 12.82
C TYR A 133 12.56 17.60 12.42
N ILE A 134 12.37 16.45 13.06
CA ILE A 134 13.06 15.21 12.70
C ILE A 134 12.60 14.67 11.36
N ILE A 135 11.30 14.75 11.06
CA ILE A 135 10.70 14.23 9.82
C ILE A 135 10.96 15.17 8.63
N GLU A 136 10.86 16.48 8.80
CA GLU A 136 11.10 17.47 7.74
C GLU A 136 12.59 17.60 7.37
N PHE A 137 13.50 17.04 8.16
CA PHE A 137 14.93 17.02 7.82
C PHE A 137 15.26 16.24 6.54
N TRP A 138 14.34 15.38 6.06
CA TRP A 138 14.51 14.60 4.81
C TRP A 138 13.52 14.99 3.70
N LEU A 139 12.60 15.89 3.94
CA LEU A 139 11.69 16.43 2.94
C LEU A 139 12.18 17.80 2.46
#